data_57f1619ccdaeb7efa4af414205c4dccc
#
_entry.id   57f1619ccdaeb7efa4af414205c4dccc
#
_cell.length_a   1.000
_cell.length_b   1.000
_cell.length_c   1.000
_cell.angle_alpha   90.00
_cell.angle_beta   90.00
_cell.angle_gamma   90.00
#
_symmetry.space_group_name_H-M   'P 1'
#
loop_
_entity.id
_entity.type
_entity.pdbx_description
1 polymer ?
#
loop_
_entity_poly.entity_id
_entity_poly.type
_entity_poly.pdbx_seq_one_letter_code
_entity_poly.pdbx_strand_id
1 'polypeptide(L)'
;MKTQTTRRQFLGTSAVGVAALWLGRPAVQASAMVAPPSETVNLGLIGCGGEGRAVATAHQRLPDARIVAVCDVNKRRLEEAKALFEKSGGAGSIAAYDDYRRVLDRKDIDAVIVATNDHWHVLPTIHACQAGKDVYVEKPLGVCIAEGQAAVKAADKYQRIVQIGTQQRSWPHYQKAAEIIQSGQLGIITEVRVWDFDCMYPGFGSPPDSDPPAELNWDFWLGPAPKVPYNPNRYNHFYWFFDYGGGWQVDWAVHHYQVVHWFLQTKGPISAAAMGGFYCFENTNTEWPDSFVGICEYGPTPVAPKGFVLQYTFSGAARRQRRSHAKCFYGTKGSMLIDRSGFTITWEAGENREPKDETTVENEFKKDTHIASLQAHARVFLDSIKSRQKPPADVLVGHQATNPGHLMNIAWKLGRKIHWNPEKEEIVGDSEAAALLTKPYRAPWKLEV
;
A
#
# COMPACT_ATOMS: atom_id res chain seq x y z
N MET A 1 -24.42 44.11 -38.30
CA MET A 1 -25.27 44.09 -37.10
C MET A 1 -25.14 42.73 -36.46
N LYS A 2 -24.42 42.65 -35.32
CA LYS A 2 -24.26 41.40 -34.54
C LYS A 2 -25.28 41.44 -33.42
N THR A 3 -26.25 40.55 -33.43
CA THR A 3 -27.21 40.34 -32.34
C THR A 3 -26.62 39.40 -31.31
N GLN A 4 -26.40 39.90 -30.12
CA GLN A 4 -25.99 39.10 -28.95
C GLN A 4 -27.25 38.42 -28.35
N THR A 5 -27.21 37.10 -28.24
CA THR A 5 -28.24 36.32 -27.55
C THR A 5 -27.88 36.21 -26.05
N THR A 6 -28.80 36.61 -25.18
CA THR A 6 -28.58 36.64 -23.74
C THR A 6 -28.82 35.26 -23.09
N ARG A 7 -28.16 35.03 -21.95
CA ARG A 7 -28.16 33.78 -21.12
C ARG A 7 -29.57 33.26 -20.71
N ARG A 8 -30.59 34.07 -20.87
CA ARG A 8 -32.01 33.72 -20.51
C ARG A 8 -32.78 32.96 -21.57
N GLN A 9 -32.31 32.90 -22.83
CA GLN A 9 -32.99 32.23 -23.93
C GLN A 9 -32.52 30.78 -24.14
N PHE A 10 -31.46 30.32 -23.40
CA PHE A 10 -30.94 28.95 -23.50
C PHE A 10 -31.61 27.94 -22.54
N LEU A 11 -32.42 28.39 -21.59
CA LEU A 11 -33.08 27.52 -20.58
C LEU A 11 -34.56 27.22 -20.87
N GLY A 12 -35.07 27.52 -22.06
CA GLY A 12 -36.46 27.42 -22.38
C GLY A 12 -36.93 26.28 -23.33
N THR A 13 -36.00 25.40 -23.80
CA THR A 13 -36.35 24.41 -24.85
C THR A 13 -35.85 22.99 -24.65
N SER A 14 -35.84 22.50 -23.40
CA SER A 14 -35.50 21.08 -23.15
C SER A 14 -36.42 20.42 -22.12
N ALA A 15 -37.70 20.59 -22.29
CA ALA A 15 -38.70 19.89 -21.47
C ALA A 15 -39.89 19.45 -22.29
N VAL A 16 -39.73 18.56 -23.31
CA VAL A 16 -40.78 17.67 -23.82
C VAL A 16 -40.07 16.45 -24.45
N GLY A 17 -40.35 15.26 -23.92
CA GLY A 17 -40.18 14.01 -24.68
C GLY A 17 -39.23 12.99 -24.08
N VAL A 18 -39.53 12.38 -22.93
CA VAL A 18 -39.28 10.95 -22.65
C VAL A 18 -40.27 10.50 -21.59
N ALA A 19 -41.48 10.19 -22.02
CA ALA A 19 -42.43 9.37 -21.28
C ALA A 19 -42.92 8.29 -22.22
N ALA A 20 -42.34 7.08 -22.15
CA ALA A 20 -42.91 5.79 -22.49
C ALA A 20 -41.79 4.81 -22.85
N LEU A 21 -41.44 3.96 -21.92
CA LEU A 21 -40.96 2.57 -22.13
C LEU A 21 -40.53 1.99 -20.78
N TRP A 22 -41.50 1.82 -19.86
CA TRP A 22 -41.33 1.03 -18.64
C TRP A 22 -42.34 -0.10 -18.65
N LEU A 23 -42.04 -1.20 -19.33
CA LEU A 23 -42.69 -2.49 -19.12
C LEU A 23 -41.64 -3.60 -19.35
N GLY A 24 -41.29 -4.30 -18.28
CA GLY A 24 -40.63 -5.60 -18.35
C GLY A 24 -39.14 -5.66 -17.99
N ARG A 25 -38.78 -5.39 -16.73
CA ARG A 25 -37.56 -5.96 -16.16
C ARG A 25 -37.89 -6.89 -14.99
N PRO A 26 -37.31 -8.10 -14.93
CA PRO A 26 -37.49 -8.98 -13.77
C PRO A 26 -36.94 -8.29 -12.52
N ALA A 27 -37.64 -8.48 -11.39
CA ALA A 27 -37.22 -7.99 -10.10
C ALA A 27 -35.82 -8.54 -9.75
N VAL A 28 -34.80 -7.70 -9.90
CA VAL A 28 -33.52 -7.92 -9.29
C VAL A 28 -33.76 -7.85 -7.79
N GLN A 29 -33.51 -8.95 -7.09
CA GLN A 29 -33.51 -8.99 -5.62
C GLN A 29 -32.71 -7.79 -5.12
N ALA A 30 -33.36 -6.92 -4.39
CA ALA A 30 -32.70 -5.80 -3.72
C ALA A 30 -31.71 -6.39 -2.71
N SER A 31 -30.43 -6.40 -3.08
CA SER A 31 -29.35 -6.50 -2.09
C SER A 31 -29.65 -5.45 -1.03
N ALA A 32 -29.69 -5.84 0.23
CA ALA A 32 -29.91 -4.91 1.34
C ALA A 32 -28.90 -3.77 1.19
N MET A 33 -29.34 -2.61 0.75
CA MET A 33 -28.51 -1.42 0.65
C MET A 33 -28.02 -1.10 2.06
N VAL A 34 -26.71 -1.24 2.27
CA VAL A 34 -26.07 -0.80 3.51
C VAL A 34 -26.33 0.70 3.62
N ALA A 35 -26.99 1.13 4.68
CA ALA A 35 -27.24 2.55 4.90
C ALA A 35 -25.91 3.32 4.84
N PRO A 36 -25.85 4.47 4.18
CA PRO A 36 -24.64 5.27 4.17
C PRO A 36 -24.25 5.66 5.61
N PRO A 37 -22.95 5.73 5.93
CA PRO A 37 -22.50 6.23 7.21
C PRO A 37 -23.06 7.63 7.48
N SER A 38 -23.15 8.03 8.76
CA SER A 38 -23.43 9.41 9.15
C SER A 38 -22.47 10.39 8.44
N GLU A 39 -22.81 11.68 8.36
CA GLU A 39 -21.92 12.68 7.73
C GLU A 39 -20.49 12.65 8.31
N THR A 40 -20.32 12.23 9.57
CA THR A 40 -19.03 12.04 10.24
C THR A 40 -18.71 10.56 10.37
N VAL A 41 -17.55 10.13 9.84
CA VAL A 41 -17.04 8.75 9.94
C VAL A 41 -16.28 8.58 11.25
N ASN A 42 -16.76 7.71 12.12
CA ASN A 42 -16.08 7.33 13.35
C ASN A 42 -15.04 6.22 13.09
N LEU A 43 -13.80 6.48 13.47
CA LEU A 43 -12.66 5.64 13.19
C LEU A 43 -12.07 5.02 14.46
N GLY A 44 -11.69 3.73 14.37
CA GLY A 44 -10.84 3.06 15.34
C GLY A 44 -9.43 2.92 14.81
N LEU A 45 -8.41 3.30 15.61
CA LEU A 45 -7.00 3.06 15.27
C LEU A 45 -6.52 1.74 15.88
N ILE A 46 -6.00 0.84 15.08
CA ILE A 46 -5.37 -0.43 15.47
C ILE A 46 -3.89 -0.37 15.09
N GLY A 47 -3.01 -0.29 16.09
CA GLY A 47 -1.58 -0.02 15.93
C GLY A 47 -1.24 1.46 16.13
N CYS A 48 -0.77 1.79 17.34
CA CYS A 48 -0.48 3.17 17.79
C CYS A 48 0.99 3.56 17.63
N GLY A 49 1.71 2.93 16.70
CA GLY A 49 3.08 3.29 16.32
C GLY A 49 3.16 4.68 15.68
N GLY A 50 4.36 5.07 15.23
CA GLY A 50 4.60 6.38 14.61
C GLY A 50 3.71 6.62 13.40
N GLU A 51 3.68 5.68 12.45
CA GLU A 51 2.87 5.77 11.24
C GLU A 51 1.37 5.70 11.55
N GLY A 52 0.94 4.81 12.45
CA GLY A 52 -0.47 4.74 12.85
C GLY A 52 -1.00 6.06 13.40
N ARG A 53 -0.23 6.72 14.30
CA ARG A 53 -0.59 8.05 14.80
C ARG A 53 -0.59 9.11 13.71
N ALA A 54 0.35 9.05 12.75
CA ALA A 54 0.40 10.01 11.64
C ALA A 54 -0.81 9.86 10.71
N VAL A 55 -1.15 8.64 10.30
CA VAL A 55 -2.32 8.33 9.47
C VAL A 55 -3.62 8.73 10.19
N ALA A 56 -3.79 8.35 11.45
CA ALA A 56 -4.97 8.73 12.23
C ALA A 56 -5.07 10.25 12.41
N THR A 57 -3.95 10.95 12.61
CA THR A 57 -3.92 12.43 12.67
C THR A 57 -4.35 13.04 11.34
N ALA A 58 -3.91 12.49 10.21
CA ALA A 58 -4.31 12.95 8.90
C ALA A 58 -5.83 12.83 8.67
N HIS A 59 -6.43 11.72 9.12
CA HIS A 59 -7.89 11.55 9.10
C HIS A 59 -8.59 12.52 10.05
N GLN A 60 -8.13 12.63 11.31
CA GLN A 60 -8.72 13.52 12.35
C GLN A 60 -8.73 15.00 11.93
N ARG A 61 -7.81 15.43 11.06
CA ARG A 61 -7.78 16.81 10.51
C ARG A 61 -8.88 17.08 9.47
N LEU A 62 -9.56 16.04 8.99
CA LEU A 62 -10.70 16.20 8.08
C LEU A 62 -11.99 16.44 8.88
N PRO A 63 -12.85 17.37 8.48
CA PRO A 63 -14.00 17.79 9.27
C PRO A 63 -15.06 16.70 9.48
N ASP A 64 -15.02 15.67 8.65
CA ASP A 64 -15.96 14.57 8.59
C ASP A 64 -15.34 13.23 9.02
N ALA A 65 -14.25 13.26 9.80
CA ALA A 65 -13.65 12.08 10.40
C ALA A 65 -13.36 12.31 11.88
N ARG A 66 -13.49 11.25 12.68
CA ARG A 66 -13.29 11.30 14.14
C ARG A 66 -12.66 10.02 14.64
N ILE A 67 -11.52 10.11 15.32
CA ILE A 67 -10.97 8.99 16.07
C ILE A 67 -11.75 8.85 17.39
N VAL A 68 -12.34 7.67 17.64
CA VAL A 68 -13.15 7.39 18.84
C VAL A 68 -12.61 6.23 19.68
N ALA A 69 -11.64 5.47 19.14
CA ALA A 69 -10.95 4.39 19.83
C ALA A 69 -9.53 4.21 19.32
N VAL A 70 -8.64 3.75 20.19
CA VAL A 70 -7.27 3.36 19.89
C VAL A 70 -6.97 1.98 20.46
N CYS A 71 -6.10 1.21 19.80
CA CYS A 71 -5.72 -0.13 20.22
C CYS A 71 -4.24 -0.38 19.96
N ASP A 72 -3.51 -0.85 20.98
CA ASP A 72 -2.13 -1.32 20.84
C ASP A 72 -1.81 -2.36 21.93
N VAL A 73 -0.98 -3.32 21.63
CA VAL A 73 -0.47 -4.33 22.57
C VAL A 73 0.67 -3.78 23.46
N ASN A 74 1.17 -2.58 23.16
CA ASN A 74 2.12 -1.83 23.99
C ASN A 74 1.38 -0.70 24.72
N LYS A 75 1.26 -0.83 26.05
CA LYS A 75 0.51 0.11 26.90
C LYS A 75 1.01 1.56 26.77
N ARG A 76 2.32 1.77 26.69
CA ARG A 76 2.88 3.12 26.53
C ARG A 76 2.42 3.76 25.21
N ARG A 77 2.52 3.04 24.08
CA ARG A 77 2.04 3.54 22.78
C ARG A 77 0.53 3.80 22.77
N LEU A 78 -0.23 2.94 23.45
CA LEU A 78 -1.67 3.08 23.61
C LEU A 78 -2.03 4.38 24.34
N GLU A 79 -1.40 4.66 25.49
CA GLU A 79 -1.66 5.87 26.28
C GLU A 79 -1.17 7.14 25.55
N GLU A 80 -0.04 7.10 24.86
CA GLU A 80 0.43 8.20 24.02
C GLU A 80 -0.57 8.55 22.92
N ALA A 81 -1.15 7.56 22.24
CA ALA A 81 -2.15 7.78 21.19
C ALA A 81 -3.47 8.30 21.77
N LYS A 82 -3.94 7.73 22.89
CA LYS A 82 -5.13 8.21 23.58
C LYS A 82 -5.00 9.69 23.93
N ALA A 83 -3.93 10.07 24.62
CA ALA A 83 -3.68 11.45 25.00
C ALA A 83 -3.57 12.41 23.79
N LEU A 84 -2.96 11.96 22.69
CA LEU A 84 -2.87 12.74 21.45
C LEU A 84 -4.24 13.07 20.89
N PHE A 85 -5.15 12.08 20.78
CA PHE A 85 -6.47 12.28 20.18
C PHE A 85 -7.48 12.94 21.11
N GLU A 86 -7.38 12.76 22.43
CA GLU A 86 -8.15 13.53 23.41
C GLU A 86 -7.81 15.04 23.35
N LYS A 87 -6.51 15.37 23.21
CA LYS A 87 -6.06 16.77 23.10
C LYS A 87 -6.44 17.40 21.76
N SER A 88 -6.55 16.67 20.69
CA SER A 88 -6.84 17.19 19.34
C SER A 88 -8.33 17.42 19.06
N GLY A 89 -9.20 17.46 20.09
CA GLY A 89 -10.61 17.78 19.94
C GLY A 89 -11.48 16.59 19.49
N GLY A 90 -11.06 15.39 19.81
CA GLY A 90 -11.90 14.19 19.67
C GLY A 90 -13.21 14.28 20.44
N ALA A 91 -14.17 13.42 20.13
CA ALA A 91 -15.48 13.39 20.76
C ALA A 91 -15.43 12.87 22.20
N GLY A 92 -15.02 13.68 23.15
CA GLY A 92 -14.97 13.25 24.55
C GLY A 92 -13.80 12.29 24.83
N SER A 93 -13.98 11.33 25.74
CA SER A 93 -12.96 10.35 26.10
C SER A 93 -12.73 9.34 24.98
N ILE A 94 -11.49 9.19 24.54
CA ILE A 94 -11.05 8.17 23.57
C ILE A 94 -11.00 6.81 24.29
N ALA A 95 -11.71 5.80 23.78
CA ALA A 95 -11.63 4.45 24.30
C ALA A 95 -10.30 3.79 23.95
N ALA A 96 -9.68 3.10 24.91
CA ALA A 96 -8.38 2.45 24.73
C ALA A 96 -8.49 0.94 24.96
N TYR A 97 -7.92 0.13 24.07
CA TYR A 97 -8.00 -1.32 24.09
C TYR A 97 -6.62 -1.95 23.84
N ASP A 98 -6.36 -3.08 24.43
CA ASP A 98 -5.19 -3.92 24.22
C ASP A 98 -5.46 -5.09 23.25
N ASP A 99 -6.73 -5.26 22.83
CA ASP A 99 -7.20 -6.25 21.88
C ASP A 99 -8.07 -5.59 20.82
N TYR A 100 -7.67 -5.67 19.55
CA TYR A 100 -8.36 -5.02 18.43
C TYR A 100 -9.78 -5.56 18.21
N ARG A 101 -10.08 -6.79 18.63
CA ARG A 101 -11.43 -7.38 18.50
C ARG A 101 -12.46 -6.55 19.27
N ARG A 102 -12.06 -5.97 20.42
CA ARG A 102 -12.90 -5.06 21.19
C ARG A 102 -13.20 -3.73 20.47
N VAL A 103 -12.30 -3.28 19.59
CA VAL A 103 -12.58 -2.15 18.69
C VAL A 103 -13.63 -2.56 17.67
N LEU A 104 -13.50 -3.76 17.09
CA LEU A 104 -14.42 -4.27 16.09
C LEU A 104 -15.83 -4.56 16.63
N ASP A 105 -15.98 -4.90 17.91
CA ASP A 105 -17.27 -5.14 18.57
C ASP A 105 -18.11 -3.87 18.73
N ARG A 106 -17.49 -2.69 18.68
CA ARG A 106 -18.18 -1.41 18.82
C ARG A 106 -19.07 -1.09 17.63
N LYS A 107 -20.33 -0.78 17.89
CA LYS A 107 -21.32 -0.45 16.84
C LYS A 107 -21.26 0.99 16.35
N ASP A 108 -20.65 1.88 17.13
CA ASP A 108 -20.47 3.30 16.81
C ASP A 108 -19.20 3.58 15.98
N ILE A 109 -18.40 2.57 15.65
CA ILE A 109 -17.25 2.67 14.73
C ILE A 109 -17.69 2.26 13.33
N ASP A 110 -17.49 3.14 12.36
CA ASP A 110 -17.82 2.91 10.94
C ASP A 110 -16.68 2.22 10.20
N ALA A 111 -15.43 2.62 10.49
CA ALA A 111 -14.25 2.08 9.84
C ALA A 111 -13.05 2.02 10.78
N VAL A 112 -12.03 1.28 10.40
CA VAL A 112 -10.79 1.14 11.16
C VAL A 112 -9.56 1.50 10.33
N ILE A 113 -8.54 2.02 11.02
CA ILE A 113 -7.18 2.21 10.51
C ILE A 113 -6.34 1.09 11.09
N VAL A 114 -5.83 0.19 10.24
CA VAL A 114 -4.92 -0.90 10.63
C VAL A 114 -3.51 -0.48 10.25
N ALA A 115 -2.70 -0.12 11.25
CA ALA A 115 -1.32 0.34 11.11
C ALA A 115 -0.40 -0.39 12.10
N THR A 116 -0.57 -1.69 12.14
CA THR A 116 0.21 -2.64 12.94
C THR A 116 1.56 -2.96 12.27
N ASN A 117 2.24 -4.02 12.70
CA ASN A 117 3.34 -4.61 11.94
C ASN A 117 2.78 -5.45 10.78
N ASP A 118 3.58 -5.72 9.74
CA ASP A 118 3.14 -6.34 8.48
C ASP A 118 2.38 -7.65 8.68
N HIS A 119 2.86 -8.51 9.58
CA HIS A 119 2.22 -9.81 9.88
C HIS A 119 0.85 -9.71 10.57
N TRP A 120 0.45 -8.50 10.94
CA TRP A 120 -0.84 -8.19 11.53
C TRP A 120 -1.76 -7.35 10.62
N HIS A 121 -1.32 -7.00 9.39
CA HIS A 121 -2.16 -6.18 8.50
C HIS A 121 -3.43 -6.93 8.05
N VAL A 122 -3.32 -8.22 7.77
CA VAL A 122 -4.39 -8.96 7.10
C VAL A 122 -5.47 -9.48 8.06
N LEU A 123 -5.11 -10.07 9.19
CA LEU A 123 -6.11 -10.61 10.12
C LEU A 123 -7.10 -9.55 10.63
N PRO A 124 -6.66 -8.40 11.17
CA PRO A 124 -7.60 -7.34 11.56
C PRO A 124 -8.42 -6.80 10.40
N THR A 125 -7.85 -6.76 9.18
CA THR A 125 -8.58 -6.35 7.96
C THR A 125 -9.72 -7.33 7.65
N ILE A 126 -9.46 -8.63 7.65
CA ILE A 126 -10.50 -9.66 7.44
C ILE A 126 -11.58 -9.56 8.53
N HIS A 127 -11.18 -9.52 9.80
CA HIS A 127 -12.12 -9.45 10.92
C HIS A 127 -12.94 -8.15 10.91
N ALA A 128 -12.35 -7.03 10.47
CA ALA A 128 -13.08 -5.78 10.29
C ALA A 128 -14.14 -5.90 9.17
N CYS A 129 -13.79 -6.51 8.04
CA CYS A 129 -14.75 -6.80 6.97
C CYS A 129 -15.90 -7.69 7.47
N GLN A 130 -15.59 -8.75 8.23
CA GLN A 130 -16.58 -9.63 8.88
C GLN A 130 -17.49 -8.87 9.86
N ALA A 131 -16.93 -7.89 10.59
CA ALA A 131 -17.68 -7.03 11.51
C ALA A 131 -18.46 -5.89 10.82
N GLY A 132 -18.44 -5.84 9.48
CA GLY A 132 -19.14 -4.85 8.68
C GLY A 132 -18.48 -3.47 8.64
N LYS A 133 -17.18 -3.36 8.98
CA LYS A 133 -16.43 -2.11 8.97
C LYS A 133 -15.58 -1.95 7.72
N ASP A 134 -15.47 -0.72 7.26
CA ASP A 134 -14.53 -0.36 6.19
C ASP A 134 -13.11 -0.23 6.77
N VAL A 135 -12.07 -0.35 5.95
CA VAL A 135 -10.69 -0.48 6.43
C VAL A 135 -9.73 0.41 5.62
N TYR A 136 -8.96 1.22 6.31
CA TYR A 136 -7.69 1.71 5.83
C TYR A 136 -6.60 0.82 6.42
N VAL A 137 -5.81 0.14 5.59
CA VAL A 137 -4.73 -0.72 6.07
C VAL A 137 -3.39 -0.25 5.51
N GLU A 138 -2.37 -0.21 6.38
CA GLU A 138 -1.03 0.13 5.94
C GLU A 138 -0.40 -0.94 5.04
N LYS A 139 0.54 -0.50 4.23
CA LYS A 139 1.38 -1.33 3.36
C LYS A 139 2.51 -2.01 4.17
N PRO A 140 3.06 -3.14 3.71
CA PRO A 140 2.59 -4.02 2.62
C PRO A 140 1.36 -4.83 3.02
N LEU A 141 0.61 -5.34 2.05
CA LEU A 141 -0.55 -6.17 2.35
C LEU A 141 -0.13 -7.62 2.62
N GLY A 142 0.26 -7.86 3.88
CA GLY A 142 0.64 -9.17 4.38
C GLY A 142 2.10 -9.56 4.14
N VAL A 143 2.49 -10.67 4.75
CA VAL A 143 3.86 -11.22 4.72
C VAL A 143 4.00 -12.43 3.81
N CYS A 144 2.92 -12.80 3.10
CA CYS A 144 2.91 -13.80 2.03
C CYS A 144 1.72 -13.53 1.07
N ILE A 145 1.79 -14.12 -0.12
CA ILE A 145 0.79 -13.86 -1.17
C ILE A 145 -0.62 -14.34 -0.76
N ALA A 146 -0.72 -15.48 -0.10
CA ALA A 146 -2.01 -16.02 0.36
C ALA A 146 -2.77 -15.09 1.32
N GLU A 147 -2.06 -14.29 2.11
CA GLU A 147 -2.68 -13.29 2.99
C GLU A 147 -3.35 -12.17 2.18
N GLY A 148 -2.67 -11.65 1.17
CA GLY A 148 -3.25 -10.64 0.31
C GLY A 148 -4.47 -11.14 -0.46
N GLN A 149 -4.43 -12.37 -0.98
CA GLN A 149 -5.59 -13.04 -1.61
C GLN A 149 -6.76 -13.15 -0.63
N ALA A 150 -6.51 -13.53 0.62
CA ALA A 150 -7.54 -13.62 1.64
C ALA A 150 -8.17 -12.26 1.98
N ALA A 151 -7.37 -11.20 2.06
CA ALA A 151 -7.86 -9.85 2.29
C ALA A 151 -8.76 -9.34 1.14
N VAL A 152 -8.36 -9.57 -0.11
CA VAL A 152 -9.18 -9.27 -1.30
C VAL A 152 -10.51 -10.01 -1.25
N LYS A 153 -10.46 -11.33 -1.00
CA LYS A 153 -11.66 -12.16 -0.87
C LYS A 153 -12.59 -11.69 0.25
N ALA A 154 -12.05 -11.26 1.39
CA ALA A 154 -12.85 -10.72 2.49
C ALA A 154 -13.53 -9.40 2.12
N ALA A 155 -12.81 -8.46 1.52
CA ALA A 155 -13.37 -7.20 1.08
C ALA A 155 -14.53 -7.40 0.10
N ASP A 156 -14.36 -8.28 -0.89
CA ASP A 156 -15.40 -8.60 -1.87
C ASP A 156 -16.58 -9.36 -1.26
N LYS A 157 -16.32 -10.38 -0.40
CA LYS A 157 -17.38 -11.16 0.25
C LYS A 157 -18.30 -10.31 1.14
N TYR A 158 -17.69 -9.42 1.92
CA TYR A 158 -18.42 -8.57 2.88
C TYR A 158 -18.76 -7.18 2.33
N GLN A 159 -18.44 -6.91 1.06
CA GLN A 159 -18.73 -5.64 0.37
C GLN A 159 -18.21 -4.43 1.15
N ARG A 160 -16.96 -4.52 1.64
CA ARG A 160 -16.32 -3.45 2.39
C ARG A 160 -15.34 -2.66 1.53
N ILE A 161 -15.26 -1.37 1.81
CA ILE A 161 -14.22 -0.51 1.24
C ILE A 161 -12.94 -0.80 2.02
N VAL A 162 -11.89 -1.25 1.30
CA VAL A 162 -10.56 -1.46 1.87
C VAL A 162 -9.55 -0.69 1.05
N GLN A 163 -8.93 0.32 1.65
CA GLN A 163 -7.89 1.15 1.03
C GLN A 163 -6.52 0.83 1.63
N ILE A 164 -5.50 0.71 0.76
CA ILE A 164 -4.10 0.47 1.17
C ILE A 164 -3.36 1.80 1.33
N GLY A 165 -2.46 1.89 2.31
CA GLY A 165 -1.59 3.03 2.59
C GLY A 165 -0.54 3.31 1.52
N THR A 166 -0.95 3.38 0.25
CA THR A 166 -0.09 3.74 -0.90
C THR A 166 -0.38 5.16 -1.37
N GLN A 167 -0.08 6.13 -0.51
CA GLN A 167 -0.50 7.53 -0.60
C GLN A 167 -0.04 8.27 -1.88
N GLN A 168 1.01 7.80 -2.57
CA GLN A 168 1.48 8.39 -3.83
C GLN A 168 0.42 8.43 -4.93
N ARG A 169 -0.59 7.55 -4.90
CA ARG A 169 -1.73 7.57 -5.84
C ARG A 169 -2.61 8.81 -5.70
N SER A 170 -2.56 9.47 -4.56
CA SER A 170 -3.33 10.69 -4.27
C SER A 170 -2.50 11.98 -4.49
N TRP A 171 -1.28 11.87 -5.01
CA TRP A 171 -0.39 13.03 -5.19
C TRP A 171 -0.43 13.56 -6.63
N PRO A 172 -0.64 14.88 -6.84
CA PRO A 172 -0.85 15.45 -8.17
C PRO A 172 0.27 15.16 -9.16
N HIS A 173 1.55 15.26 -8.75
CA HIS A 173 2.66 14.99 -9.66
C HIS A 173 2.74 13.52 -10.10
N TYR A 174 2.34 12.55 -9.24
CA TYR A 174 2.23 11.15 -9.66
C TYR A 174 1.07 10.93 -10.62
N GLN A 175 -0.07 11.60 -10.41
CA GLN A 175 -1.22 11.55 -11.33
C GLN A 175 -0.82 12.12 -12.69
N LYS A 176 -0.12 13.27 -12.70
CA LYS A 176 0.41 13.86 -13.94
C LYS A 176 1.41 12.97 -14.65
N ALA A 177 2.33 12.34 -13.90
CA ALA A 177 3.29 11.39 -14.47
C ALA A 177 2.60 10.17 -15.09
N ALA A 178 1.54 9.65 -14.43
CA ALA A 178 0.73 8.54 -14.98
C ALA A 178 0.09 8.92 -16.33
N GLU A 179 -0.52 10.11 -16.43
CA GLU A 179 -1.12 10.61 -17.68
C GLU A 179 -0.07 10.68 -18.81
N ILE A 180 1.13 11.19 -18.53
CA ILE A 180 2.20 11.32 -19.52
C ILE A 180 2.65 9.95 -20.03
N ILE A 181 2.86 8.97 -19.15
CA ILE A 181 3.26 7.63 -19.55
C ILE A 181 2.13 6.93 -20.32
N GLN A 182 0.92 6.95 -19.77
CA GLN A 182 -0.24 6.28 -20.37
C GLN A 182 -0.67 6.87 -21.71
N SER A 183 -0.41 8.15 -21.97
CA SER A 183 -0.64 8.77 -23.28
C SER A 183 0.41 8.38 -24.34
N GLY A 184 1.46 7.60 -23.97
CA GLY A 184 2.52 7.17 -24.88
C GLY A 184 3.52 8.28 -25.26
N GLN A 185 3.56 9.40 -24.56
CA GLN A 185 4.51 10.48 -24.84
C GLN A 185 5.98 10.02 -24.71
N LEU A 186 6.30 9.13 -23.77
CA LEU A 186 7.62 8.55 -23.63
C LEU A 186 7.95 7.47 -24.69
N GLY A 187 7.01 7.15 -25.58
CA GLY A 187 7.13 6.05 -26.53
C GLY A 187 6.88 4.69 -25.88
N ILE A 188 7.53 3.64 -26.40
CA ILE A 188 7.41 2.27 -25.87
C ILE A 188 8.30 2.16 -24.64
N ILE A 189 7.72 1.81 -23.50
CA ILE A 189 8.48 1.55 -22.26
C ILE A 189 9.08 0.14 -22.36
N THR A 190 10.37 0.02 -22.14
CA THR A 190 11.12 -1.25 -22.25
C THR A 190 11.75 -1.70 -20.93
N GLU A 191 12.05 -0.76 -20.05
CA GLU A 191 12.70 -1.02 -18.78
C GLU A 191 12.17 -0.05 -17.70
N VAL A 192 12.08 -0.55 -16.46
CA VAL A 192 11.88 0.27 -15.26
C VAL A 192 12.95 -0.07 -14.23
N ARG A 193 13.70 0.93 -13.77
CA ARG A 193 14.63 0.76 -12.64
C ARG A 193 14.05 1.38 -11.39
N VAL A 194 14.09 0.61 -10.32
CA VAL A 194 13.62 1.00 -8.98
C VAL A 194 14.76 0.80 -8.01
N TRP A 195 14.93 1.71 -7.08
CA TRP A 195 15.97 1.54 -6.06
C TRP A 195 15.58 2.17 -4.73
N ASP A 196 16.12 1.52 -3.69
CA ASP A 196 16.14 1.99 -2.32
C ASP A 196 17.57 1.89 -1.80
N PHE A 197 18.17 3.03 -1.51
CA PHE A 197 19.52 3.13 -0.96
C PHE A 197 19.46 3.89 0.34
N ASP A 198 19.88 3.25 1.43
CA ASP A 198 20.01 3.92 2.70
C ASP A 198 21.33 3.52 3.39
N CYS A 199 21.87 4.42 4.18
CA CYS A 199 23.08 4.12 4.96
C CYS A 199 22.65 3.61 6.33
N MET A 200 22.58 2.29 6.46
CA MET A 200 22.22 1.59 7.70
C MET A 200 23.44 0.93 8.39
N TYR A 201 24.63 1.05 7.76
CA TYR A 201 25.87 0.51 8.34
C TYR A 201 26.11 1.07 9.76
N PRO A 202 26.53 0.25 10.73
CA PRO A 202 26.92 -1.17 10.63
C PRO A 202 25.76 -2.18 10.78
N GLY A 203 24.52 -1.75 10.66
CA GLY A 203 23.33 -2.57 10.90
C GLY A 203 22.84 -2.47 12.35
N PHE A 204 22.12 -3.49 12.82
CA PHE A 204 21.42 -3.47 14.11
C PHE A 204 22.10 -4.35 15.18
N GLY A 205 23.23 -4.97 14.85
CA GLY A 205 23.89 -5.92 15.72
C GLY A 205 23.09 -7.20 15.98
N SER A 206 23.50 -7.97 16.98
CA SER A 206 22.85 -9.21 17.40
C SER A 206 22.62 -9.19 18.92
N PRO A 207 21.68 -8.37 19.43
CA PRO A 207 21.38 -8.34 20.86
C PRO A 207 20.82 -9.71 21.28
N PRO A 208 21.11 -10.16 22.53
CA PRO A 208 20.57 -11.40 23.04
C PRO A 208 19.05 -11.31 23.23
N ASP A 209 18.42 -12.46 23.25
CA ASP A 209 17.04 -12.59 23.71
C ASP A 209 16.93 -12.20 25.19
N SER A 210 15.80 -11.63 25.57
CA SER A 210 15.53 -11.15 26.93
C SER A 210 14.04 -11.25 27.26
N ASP A 211 13.67 -10.87 28.50
CA ASP A 211 12.27 -10.64 28.82
C ASP A 211 11.73 -9.43 28.08
N PRO A 212 10.47 -9.45 27.61
CA PRO A 212 9.86 -8.29 26.98
C PRO A 212 9.65 -7.15 27.99
N PRO A 213 9.64 -5.88 27.56
CA PRO A 213 9.26 -4.75 28.40
C PRO A 213 7.89 -5.01 29.08
N ALA A 214 7.74 -4.60 30.34
CA ALA A 214 6.55 -4.85 31.13
C ALA A 214 5.25 -4.30 30.54
N GLU A 215 5.37 -3.25 29.70
CA GLU A 215 4.25 -2.64 29.00
C GLU A 215 3.87 -3.36 27.70
N LEU A 216 4.64 -4.36 27.25
CA LEU A 216 4.44 -5.06 25.97
C LEU A 216 3.83 -6.45 26.18
N ASN A 217 2.65 -6.70 25.62
CA ASN A 217 2.12 -8.05 25.47
C ASN A 217 2.82 -8.74 24.28
N TRP A 218 3.97 -9.39 24.54
CA TRP A 218 4.78 -10.02 23.51
C TRP A 218 4.07 -11.19 22.80
N ASP A 219 3.30 -12.01 23.54
CA ASP A 219 2.58 -13.13 22.93
C ASP A 219 1.51 -12.65 21.93
N PHE A 220 0.79 -11.57 22.27
CA PHE A 220 -0.17 -10.98 21.35
C PHE A 220 0.51 -10.21 20.22
N TRP A 221 1.69 -9.59 20.47
CA TRP A 221 2.49 -8.98 19.41
C TRP A 221 2.92 -10.00 18.37
N LEU A 222 3.38 -11.19 18.79
CA LEU A 222 3.72 -12.30 17.89
C LEU A 222 2.51 -12.78 17.08
N GLY A 223 1.36 -12.90 17.74
CA GLY A 223 0.09 -13.25 17.09
C GLY A 223 0.17 -14.54 16.23
N PRO A 224 -0.06 -14.42 14.90
CA PRO A 224 -0.04 -15.57 14.00
C PRO A 224 1.37 -16.12 13.74
N ALA A 225 2.42 -15.36 14.04
CA ALA A 225 3.81 -15.78 13.87
C ALA A 225 4.22 -16.84 14.90
N PRO A 226 5.27 -17.63 14.64
CA PRO A 226 5.79 -18.59 15.60
C PRO A 226 6.12 -17.99 16.95
N LYS A 227 5.96 -18.78 18.02
CA LYS A 227 6.30 -18.35 19.38
C LYS A 227 7.82 -18.42 19.57
N VAL A 228 8.43 -17.26 19.80
CA VAL A 228 9.87 -17.10 20.06
C VAL A 228 10.08 -16.19 21.26
N PRO A 229 11.26 -16.24 21.93
CA PRO A 229 11.65 -15.27 22.95
C PRO A 229 11.62 -13.84 22.40
N TYR A 230 11.47 -12.86 23.28
CA TYR A 230 11.58 -11.45 22.91
C TYR A 230 13.03 -11.14 22.53
N ASN A 231 13.17 -10.44 21.40
CA ASN A 231 14.42 -9.89 20.93
C ASN A 231 14.22 -8.43 20.51
N PRO A 232 15.06 -7.48 20.95
CA PRO A 232 14.93 -6.07 20.61
C PRO A 232 14.87 -5.80 19.10
N ASN A 233 15.66 -6.52 18.29
CA ASN A 233 15.66 -6.36 16.84
C ASN A 233 14.38 -6.90 16.21
N ARG A 234 13.85 -8.04 16.68
CA ARG A 234 12.55 -8.56 16.21
C ARG A 234 11.42 -7.57 16.45
N TYR A 235 11.46 -6.85 17.56
CA TYR A 235 10.44 -5.86 17.91
C TYR A 235 10.62 -4.53 17.15
N ASN A 236 11.84 -3.99 17.11
CA ASN A 236 12.11 -2.65 16.56
C ASN A 236 12.37 -2.65 15.05
N HIS A 237 12.86 -3.77 14.51
CA HIS A 237 13.27 -3.94 13.11
C HIS A 237 12.58 -5.15 12.47
N PHE A 238 11.31 -5.36 12.81
CA PHE A 238 10.51 -6.55 12.49
C PHE A 238 10.53 -6.93 11.01
N TYR A 239 10.51 -5.96 10.11
CA TYR A 239 10.51 -6.20 8.66
C TYR A 239 11.80 -6.86 8.13
N TRP A 240 12.86 -6.95 8.95
CA TRP A 240 14.08 -7.69 8.65
C TRP A 240 14.03 -9.18 9.04
N PHE A 241 12.90 -9.66 9.58
CA PHE A 241 12.72 -11.04 10.00
C PHE A 241 11.63 -11.72 9.18
N PHE A 242 11.90 -12.98 8.77
CA PHE A 242 11.03 -13.73 7.87
C PHE A 242 9.59 -13.85 8.37
N ASP A 243 9.40 -13.98 9.67
CA ASP A 243 8.08 -14.19 10.26
C ASP A 243 7.22 -12.92 10.28
N TYR A 244 7.83 -11.73 10.26
CA TYR A 244 7.12 -10.48 10.53
C TYR A 244 7.10 -9.52 9.36
N GLY A 245 7.95 -9.71 8.35
CA GLY A 245 8.02 -8.85 7.19
C GLY A 245 8.70 -9.52 5.99
N GLY A 246 8.81 -8.79 4.90
CA GLY A 246 9.41 -9.27 3.65
C GLY A 246 10.76 -8.61 3.31
N GLY A 247 11.43 -7.96 4.27
CA GLY A 247 12.61 -7.14 4.02
C GLY A 247 12.28 -5.84 3.30
N TRP A 248 13.30 -5.05 3.02
CA TRP A 248 13.15 -3.75 2.36
C TRP A 248 12.52 -3.88 0.96
N GLN A 249 12.80 -4.99 0.28
CA GLN A 249 12.27 -5.32 -1.03
C GLN A 249 10.75 -5.61 -1.07
N VAL A 250 10.11 -5.72 0.09
CA VAL A 250 8.64 -5.79 0.23
C VAL A 250 8.14 -4.56 0.97
N ASP A 251 8.64 -4.30 2.19
CA ASP A 251 8.11 -3.26 3.08
C ASP A 251 8.18 -1.86 2.46
N TRP A 252 9.33 -1.48 1.89
CA TRP A 252 9.50 -0.17 1.25
C TRP A 252 9.17 -0.19 -0.24
N ALA A 253 9.62 -1.21 -0.94
CA ALA A 253 9.51 -1.29 -2.40
C ALA A 253 8.07 -1.37 -2.93
N VAL A 254 7.10 -1.78 -2.12
CA VAL A 254 5.67 -1.74 -2.47
C VAL A 254 5.21 -0.34 -2.90
N HIS A 255 5.78 0.72 -2.33
CA HIS A 255 5.53 2.11 -2.77
C HIS A 255 5.98 2.36 -4.22
N HIS A 256 6.95 1.62 -4.70
CA HIS A 256 7.43 1.70 -6.07
C HIS A 256 6.61 0.81 -6.99
N TYR A 257 6.41 -0.46 -6.62
CA TYR A 257 5.69 -1.41 -7.47
C TYR A 257 4.26 -0.97 -7.76
N GLN A 258 3.56 -0.40 -6.79
CA GLN A 258 2.21 0.15 -7.01
C GLN A 258 2.20 1.28 -8.05
N VAL A 259 3.25 2.11 -8.13
CA VAL A 259 3.39 3.16 -9.16
C VAL A 259 3.68 2.53 -10.52
N VAL A 260 4.58 1.54 -10.59
CA VAL A 260 4.87 0.82 -11.82
C VAL A 260 3.63 0.13 -12.38
N HIS A 261 2.90 -0.60 -11.53
CA HIS A 261 1.66 -1.27 -11.95
C HIS A 261 0.60 -0.27 -12.43
N TRP A 262 0.46 0.85 -11.76
CA TRP A 262 -0.47 1.91 -12.15
C TRP A 262 -0.09 2.56 -13.48
N PHE A 263 1.17 2.98 -13.63
CA PHE A 263 1.64 3.71 -14.80
C PHE A 263 1.63 2.84 -16.05
N LEU A 264 2.02 1.58 -15.92
CA LEU A 264 2.13 0.63 -17.02
C LEU A 264 0.88 -0.25 -17.20
N GLN A 265 -0.15 -0.05 -16.36
CA GLN A 265 -1.44 -0.75 -16.45
C GLN A 265 -1.28 -2.28 -16.43
N THR A 266 -0.51 -2.80 -15.48
CA THR A 266 -0.24 -4.24 -15.33
C THR A 266 -0.71 -4.76 -13.97
N LYS A 267 -1.05 -6.05 -13.89
CA LYS A 267 -1.44 -6.74 -12.65
C LYS A 267 -0.26 -7.31 -11.89
N GLY A 268 0.84 -7.62 -12.58
CA GLY A 268 2.01 -8.24 -11.98
C GLY A 268 2.99 -8.81 -12.99
N PRO A 269 4.17 -9.27 -12.52
CA PRO A 269 5.18 -9.90 -13.37
C PRO A 269 4.74 -11.28 -13.85
N ILE A 270 5.44 -11.80 -14.89
CA ILE A 270 5.31 -13.18 -15.37
C ILE A 270 6.47 -14.06 -14.90
N SER A 271 7.54 -13.46 -14.38
CA SER A 271 8.65 -14.17 -13.76
C SER A 271 9.44 -13.26 -12.82
N ALA A 272 10.17 -13.86 -11.89
CA ALA A 272 11.07 -13.16 -10.98
C ALA A 272 12.37 -13.95 -10.76
N ALA A 273 13.47 -13.21 -10.59
CA ALA A 273 14.77 -13.71 -10.17
C ALA A 273 15.42 -12.71 -9.20
N ALA A 274 16.27 -13.18 -8.31
CA ALA A 274 16.96 -12.27 -7.40
C ALA A 274 18.27 -12.84 -6.86
N MET A 275 19.17 -11.93 -6.49
CA MET A 275 20.42 -12.18 -5.80
C MET A 275 20.57 -11.18 -4.65
N GLY A 276 21.26 -11.58 -3.59
CA GLY A 276 21.51 -10.71 -2.44
C GLY A 276 22.21 -11.45 -1.32
N GLY A 277 22.69 -10.71 -0.35
CA GLY A 277 23.41 -11.27 0.80
C GLY A 277 23.63 -10.22 1.86
N PHE A 278 24.42 -10.60 2.85
CA PHE A 278 24.89 -9.74 3.93
C PHE A 278 26.28 -9.24 3.60
N TYR A 279 26.39 -7.99 3.13
CA TYR A 279 27.65 -7.41 2.65
C TYR A 279 28.07 -6.17 3.44
N CYS A 280 27.15 -5.60 4.23
CA CYS A 280 27.47 -4.41 5.01
C CYS A 280 27.04 -4.48 6.48
N PHE A 281 26.05 -5.29 6.86
CA PHE A 281 25.67 -5.43 8.26
C PHE A 281 26.66 -6.31 9.02
N GLU A 282 27.20 -5.79 10.10
CA GLU A 282 28.14 -6.49 10.96
C GLU A 282 27.40 -7.17 12.11
N ASN A 283 27.77 -8.42 12.41
CA ASN A 283 27.23 -9.14 13.58
C ASN A 283 25.70 -9.08 13.70
N THR A 284 24.96 -9.25 12.59
CA THR A 284 23.51 -9.10 12.58
C THR A 284 22.77 -10.41 12.83
N ASN A 285 21.63 -10.32 13.55
CA ASN A 285 20.66 -11.40 13.66
C ASN A 285 19.46 -11.21 12.73
N THR A 286 19.52 -10.26 11.80
CA THR A 286 18.49 -10.09 10.76
C THR A 286 18.55 -11.24 9.75
N GLU A 287 17.42 -11.53 9.11
CA GLU A 287 17.25 -12.71 8.25
C GLU A 287 17.16 -12.33 6.76
N TRP A 288 16.66 -11.12 6.43
CA TRP A 288 16.65 -10.59 5.07
C TRP A 288 17.98 -9.91 4.72
N PRO A 289 18.43 -10.03 3.45
CA PRO A 289 19.71 -9.49 3.02
C PRO A 289 19.77 -7.96 3.08
N ASP A 290 20.94 -7.42 3.45
CA ASP A 290 21.21 -5.98 3.48
C ASP A 290 21.56 -5.37 2.13
N SER A 291 21.79 -6.22 1.15
CA SER A 291 22.04 -5.85 -0.25
C SER A 291 21.33 -6.83 -1.16
N PHE A 292 20.49 -6.30 -2.07
CA PHE A 292 19.56 -7.12 -2.85
C PHE A 292 19.36 -6.53 -4.25
N VAL A 293 19.41 -7.39 -5.26
CA VAL A 293 19.03 -7.07 -6.64
C VAL A 293 18.00 -8.09 -7.12
N GLY A 294 16.83 -7.59 -7.50
CA GLY A 294 15.76 -8.41 -8.05
C GLY A 294 15.37 -7.94 -9.46
N ILE A 295 14.95 -8.87 -10.28
CA ILE A 295 14.50 -8.64 -11.65
C ILE A 295 13.17 -9.33 -11.86
N CYS A 296 12.20 -8.59 -12.42
CA CYS A 296 10.91 -9.13 -12.83
C CYS A 296 10.70 -8.88 -14.33
N GLU A 297 10.24 -9.89 -15.06
CA GLU A 297 9.72 -9.74 -16.42
C GLU A 297 8.22 -9.53 -16.35
N TYR A 298 7.72 -8.62 -17.16
CA TYR A 298 6.29 -8.32 -17.29
C TYR A 298 5.81 -8.61 -18.72
N GLY A 299 4.60 -9.10 -18.82
CA GLY A 299 3.94 -9.31 -20.11
C GLY A 299 3.56 -7.99 -20.80
N PRO A 300 2.95 -8.08 -22.02
CA PRO A 300 2.52 -6.92 -22.78
C PRO A 300 1.54 -6.03 -22.03
N THR A 301 1.68 -4.70 -22.21
CA THR A 301 0.76 -3.67 -21.72
C THR A 301 0.50 -2.63 -22.81
N PRO A 302 -0.49 -1.72 -22.67
CA PRO A 302 -0.75 -0.69 -23.67
C PRO A 302 0.45 0.18 -24.03
N VAL A 303 1.35 0.46 -23.07
CA VAL A 303 2.54 1.31 -23.26
C VAL A 303 3.85 0.51 -23.37
N ALA A 304 3.78 -0.81 -23.23
CA ALA A 304 4.89 -1.76 -23.41
C ALA A 304 4.39 -2.99 -24.19
N PRO A 305 4.12 -2.90 -25.50
CA PRO A 305 3.42 -3.94 -26.27
C PRO A 305 4.15 -5.28 -26.37
N LYS A 306 5.45 -5.31 -26.08
CA LYS A 306 6.28 -6.53 -26.02
C LYS A 306 6.62 -6.97 -24.60
N GLY A 307 6.03 -6.29 -23.59
CA GLY A 307 6.44 -6.43 -22.19
C GLY A 307 7.63 -5.55 -21.85
N PHE A 308 8.06 -5.61 -20.60
CA PHE A 308 9.19 -4.83 -20.07
C PHE A 308 9.90 -5.59 -18.96
N VAL A 309 11.09 -5.12 -18.59
CA VAL A 309 11.84 -5.61 -17.43
C VAL A 309 11.82 -4.57 -16.34
N LEU A 310 11.54 -4.99 -15.09
CA LEU A 310 11.73 -4.21 -13.90
C LEU A 310 12.96 -4.72 -13.16
N GLN A 311 13.90 -3.81 -12.82
CA GLN A 311 15.01 -4.07 -11.93
C GLN A 311 14.75 -3.33 -10.60
N TYR A 312 14.85 -4.05 -9.50
CA TYR A 312 14.87 -3.48 -8.15
C TYR A 312 16.25 -3.64 -7.53
N THR A 313 16.76 -2.60 -6.88
CA THR A 313 18.03 -2.65 -6.15
C THR A 313 17.85 -2.03 -4.76
N PHE A 314 18.24 -2.78 -3.74
CA PHE A 314 18.38 -2.29 -2.37
C PHE A 314 19.85 -2.36 -1.94
N SER A 315 20.31 -1.36 -1.22
CA SER A 315 21.59 -1.39 -0.52
C SER A 315 21.51 -0.65 0.82
N GLY A 316 21.87 -1.34 1.89
CA GLY A 316 22.01 -0.77 3.23
C GLY A 316 23.33 -0.03 3.48
N ALA A 317 24.26 -0.03 2.51
CA ALA A 317 25.61 0.51 2.69
C ALA A 317 25.71 2.02 2.48
N ALA A 318 25.03 2.58 1.49
CA ALA A 318 25.20 4.00 1.11
C ALA A 318 24.01 4.55 0.36
N ARG A 319 23.77 5.86 0.48
CA ARG A 319 22.78 6.60 -0.30
C ARG A 319 23.31 6.92 -1.69
N ARG A 320 22.55 6.58 -2.72
CA ARG A 320 22.94 6.81 -4.11
C ARG A 320 22.74 8.28 -4.51
N GLN A 321 23.84 8.99 -4.83
CA GLN A 321 23.82 10.29 -5.53
C GLN A 321 22.71 11.26 -5.07
N ARG A 322 22.48 11.40 -3.78
CA ARG A 322 21.44 12.23 -3.17
C ARG A 322 19.98 11.79 -3.42
N ARG A 323 19.74 10.70 -4.16
CA ARG A 323 18.41 10.10 -4.37
C ARG A 323 18.39 8.73 -3.74
N SER A 324 17.90 8.66 -2.49
CA SER A 324 17.81 7.40 -1.75
C SER A 324 16.72 6.48 -2.31
N HIS A 325 15.62 7.03 -2.80
CA HIS A 325 14.47 6.25 -3.26
C HIS A 325 13.92 6.85 -4.55
N ALA A 326 13.91 6.12 -5.63
CA ALA A 326 13.31 6.58 -6.87
C ALA A 326 12.98 5.43 -7.81
N LYS A 327 12.34 5.76 -8.91
CA LYS A 327 12.09 4.91 -10.05
C LYS A 327 12.30 5.68 -11.34
N CYS A 328 12.86 5.00 -12.35
CA CYS A 328 13.08 5.54 -13.68
C CYS A 328 12.41 4.64 -14.72
N PHE A 329 11.58 5.23 -15.55
CA PHE A 329 10.91 4.58 -16.68
C PHE A 329 11.65 4.93 -17.96
N TYR A 330 12.14 3.94 -18.70
CA TYR A 330 12.89 4.12 -19.92
C TYR A 330 12.00 3.80 -21.14
N GLY A 331 11.70 4.84 -21.89
CA GLY A 331 10.90 4.76 -23.10
C GLY A 331 11.70 5.12 -24.34
N THR A 332 11.20 4.79 -25.53
CA THR A 332 11.90 5.02 -26.82
C THR A 332 11.95 6.49 -27.25
N LYS A 333 11.21 7.37 -26.59
CA LYS A 333 11.20 8.83 -26.85
C LYS A 333 11.71 9.66 -25.69
N GLY A 334 11.93 9.05 -24.53
CA GLY A 334 12.43 9.73 -23.33
C GLY A 334 12.37 8.83 -22.11
N SER A 335 13.06 9.26 -21.05
CA SER A 335 13.03 8.60 -19.75
C SER A 335 12.45 9.52 -18.68
N MET A 336 11.69 8.96 -17.74
CA MET A 336 11.12 9.69 -16.61
C MET A 336 11.69 9.17 -15.31
N LEU A 337 12.38 10.04 -14.59
CA LEU A 337 12.83 9.81 -13.22
C LEU A 337 11.82 10.45 -12.26
N ILE A 338 11.23 9.65 -11.35
CA ILE A 338 10.22 10.13 -10.40
C ILE A 338 10.52 9.65 -8.98
N ASP A 339 10.37 10.57 -8.03
CA ASP A 339 10.42 10.32 -6.58
C ASP A 339 9.36 11.14 -5.84
N ARG A 340 9.44 11.19 -4.51
CA ARG A 340 8.50 11.97 -3.69
C ARG A 340 8.66 13.49 -3.87
N SER A 341 9.76 13.96 -4.45
CA SER A 341 10.02 15.38 -4.69
C SER A 341 9.42 15.90 -6.00
N GLY A 342 9.07 14.99 -6.91
CA GLY A 342 8.58 15.32 -8.24
C GLY A 342 9.10 14.36 -9.29
N PHE A 343 9.02 14.78 -10.56
CA PHE A 343 9.61 14.02 -11.67
C PHE A 343 10.36 14.91 -12.64
N THR A 344 11.31 14.29 -13.34
CA THR A 344 12.05 14.89 -14.45
C THR A 344 11.99 13.97 -15.65
N ILE A 345 11.68 14.51 -16.82
CA ILE A 345 11.73 13.80 -18.10
C ILE A 345 12.94 14.28 -18.88
N THR A 346 13.76 13.36 -19.33
CA THR A 346 14.85 13.59 -20.28
C THR A 346 14.40 13.02 -21.61
N TRP A 347 14.29 13.89 -22.64
CA TRP A 347 13.80 13.50 -23.95
C TRP A 347 14.92 12.96 -24.83
N GLU A 348 14.65 11.88 -25.56
CA GLU A 348 15.57 11.36 -26.58
C GLU A 348 15.62 12.32 -27.75
N ALA A 349 16.82 12.69 -28.16
CA ALA A 349 17.05 13.45 -29.39
C ALA A 349 17.21 12.49 -30.57
N GLY A 350 16.79 12.88 -31.78
CA GLY A 350 16.97 12.12 -33.03
C GLY A 350 18.39 11.56 -33.25
N GLU A 351 18.81 11.18 -34.44
CA GLU A 351 19.93 10.25 -34.77
C GLU A 351 21.37 10.54 -34.30
N ASN A 352 21.76 11.68 -33.67
CA ASN A 352 23.15 11.99 -33.24
C ASN A 352 23.29 12.70 -31.86
N ARG A 353 23.00 12.39 -30.90
CA ARG A 353 22.05 12.32 -29.82
C ARG A 353 22.60 12.66 -28.44
N GLU A 354 22.67 13.94 -28.15
CA GLU A 354 22.63 14.41 -26.77
C GLU A 354 21.13 14.53 -26.34
N PRO A 355 20.76 14.12 -25.12
CA PRO A 355 19.41 14.32 -24.60
C PRO A 355 19.01 15.79 -24.70
N LYS A 356 17.83 16.07 -25.24
CA LYS A 356 17.29 17.45 -25.32
C LYS A 356 16.28 17.67 -24.21
N ASP A 357 16.30 18.90 -23.71
CA ASP A 357 15.27 19.52 -22.87
C ASP A 357 14.70 18.66 -21.71
N GLU A 358 15.11 18.98 -20.49
CA GLU A 358 14.52 18.40 -19.30
C GLU A 358 13.18 19.07 -18.97
N THR A 359 12.13 18.27 -18.78
CA THR A 359 10.88 18.74 -18.20
C THR A 359 10.81 18.33 -16.74
N THR A 360 10.84 19.31 -15.82
CA THR A 360 10.77 19.05 -14.38
C THR A 360 9.44 19.51 -13.80
N VAL A 361 8.80 18.65 -13.02
CA VAL A 361 7.60 18.95 -12.23
C VAL A 361 7.88 18.62 -10.77
N GLU A 362 7.78 19.63 -9.91
CA GLU A 362 7.98 19.49 -8.47
C GLU A 362 6.70 19.01 -7.77
N ASN A 363 6.89 18.36 -6.61
CA ASN A 363 5.77 18.01 -5.73
C ASN A 363 5.18 19.29 -5.12
N GLU A 364 3.86 19.41 -5.15
CA GLU A 364 3.12 20.55 -4.60
C GLU A 364 3.17 20.64 -3.07
N PHE A 365 3.43 19.53 -2.36
CA PHE A 365 3.49 19.47 -0.89
C PHE A 365 4.86 19.89 -0.32
N LYS A 366 5.34 21.08 -0.61
CA LYS A 366 6.76 21.52 -0.48
C LYS A 366 7.44 21.44 0.89
N LYS A 367 6.76 21.49 2.04
CA LYS A 367 7.41 21.53 3.38
C LYS A 367 6.77 20.73 4.50
N ASP A 368 5.49 20.39 4.43
CA ASP A 368 4.80 19.53 5.40
C ASP A 368 4.31 18.26 4.67
N THR A 369 5.28 17.63 4.02
CA THR A 369 5.01 16.65 2.98
C THR A 369 4.32 15.39 3.51
N HIS A 370 4.65 14.93 4.74
CA HIS A 370 4.14 13.65 5.21
C HIS A 370 2.65 13.72 5.58
N ILE A 371 2.27 14.58 6.52
CA ILE A 371 0.85 14.67 6.94
C ILE A 371 -0.05 15.18 5.81
N ALA A 372 0.37 16.19 5.03
CA ALA A 372 -0.42 16.68 3.91
C ALA A 372 -0.67 15.60 2.85
N SER A 373 0.34 14.79 2.54
CA SER A 373 0.21 13.68 1.61
C SER A 373 -0.69 12.56 2.12
N LEU A 374 -0.61 12.25 3.42
CA LEU A 374 -1.53 11.31 4.08
C LEU A 374 -2.95 11.86 4.10
N GLN A 375 -3.14 13.17 4.32
CA GLN A 375 -4.46 13.81 4.37
C GLN A 375 -5.20 13.73 3.03
N ALA A 376 -4.49 13.94 1.91
CA ALA A 376 -5.05 13.74 0.57
C ALA A 376 -5.54 12.31 0.36
N HIS A 377 -4.77 11.32 0.86
CA HIS A 377 -5.10 9.91 0.76
C HIS A 377 -6.24 9.50 1.72
N ALA A 378 -6.27 10.07 2.93
CA ALA A 378 -7.36 9.94 3.89
C ALA A 378 -8.69 10.49 3.32
N ARG A 379 -8.64 11.62 2.59
CA ARG A 379 -9.82 12.16 1.92
C ARG A 379 -10.43 11.17 0.92
N VAL A 380 -9.58 10.54 0.10
CA VAL A 380 -10.02 9.50 -0.85
C VAL A 380 -10.72 8.35 -0.13
N PHE A 381 -10.19 7.91 1.02
CA PHE A 381 -10.81 6.84 1.81
C PHE A 381 -12.22 7.23 2.30
N LEU A 382 -12.37 8.41 2.93
CA LEU A 382 -13.67 8.87 3.42
C LEU A 382 -14.68 9.06 2.28
N ASP A 383 -14.26 9.58 1.14
CA ASP A 383 -15.12 9.73 -0.04
C ASP A 383 -15.56 8.35 -0.59
N SER A 384 -14.65 7.37 -0.58
CA SER A 384 -14.96 6.00 -1.00
C SER A 384 -15.95 5.31 -0.04
N ILE A 385 -15.81 5.53 1.29
CA ILE A 385 -16.78 5.06 2.27
C ILE A 385 -18.17 5.62 1.96
N LYS A 386 -18.28 6.93 1.75
CA LYS A 386 -19.55 7.62 1.52
C LYS A 386 -20.20 7.27 0.18
N SER A 387 -19.40 7.19 -0.87
CA SER A 387 -19.89 6.88 -2.23
C SER A 387 -20.05 5.38 -2.48
N ARG A 388 -19.48 4.52 -1.64
CA ARG A 388 -19.35 3.06 -1.85
C ARG A 388 -18.60 2.71 -3.13
N GLN A 389 -17.80 3.63 -3.69
CA GLN A 389 -16.94 3.36 -4.84
C GLN A 389 -15.56 2.90 -4.36
N LYS A 390 -14.99 1.88 -5.03
CA LYS A 390 -13.63 1.40 -4.72
C LYS A 390 -12.62 2.54 -4.87
N PRO A 391 -11.73 2.74 -3.88
CA PRO A 391 -10.68 3.76 -3.98
C PRO A 391 -9.64 3.39 -5.05
N PRO A 392 -8.91 4.36 -5.64
CA PRO A 392 -7.82 4.08 -6.57
C PRO A 392 -6.72 3.17 -5.99
N ALA A 393 -6.58 3.15 -4.67
CA ALA A 393 -5.67 2.29 -3.92
C ALA A 393 -6.44 1.21 -3.16
N ASP A 394 -7.32 0.47 -3.84
CA ASP A 394 -8.09 -0.59 -3.19
C ASP A 394 -7.22 -1.80 -2.80
N VAL A 395 -7.81 -2.73 -2.06
CA VAL A 395 -7.11 -3.91 -1.54
C VAL A 395 -6.49 -4.78 -2.64
N LEU A 396 -7.13 -4.91 -3.82
CA LEU A 396 -6.58 -5.66 -4.94
C LEU A 396 -5.31 -5.00 -5.49
N VAL A 397 -5.32 -3.68 -5.62
CA VAL A 397 -4.14 -2.89 -6.03
C VAL A 397 -3.01 -3.07 -5.02
N GLY A 398 -3.31 -3.04 -3.72
CA GLY A 398 -2.33 -3.27 -2.66
C GLY A 398 -1.74 -4.68 -2.69
N HIS A 399 -2.59 -5.70 -2.87
CA HIS A 399 -2.17 -7.08 -3.04
C HIS A 399 -1.24 -7.25 -4.25
N GLN A 400 -1.68 -6.84 -5.42
CA GLN A 400 -0.89 -6.93 -6.64
C GLN A 400 0.44 -6.20 -6.54
N ALA A 401 0.47 -5.04 -5.88
CA ALA A 401 1.70 -4.27 -5.67
C ALA A 401 2.68 -4.92 -4.68
N THR A 402 2.20 -5.76 -3.77
CA THR A 402 3.04 -6.48 -2.80
C THR A 402 3.70 -7.72 -3.43
N ASN A 403 3.04 -8.34 -4.40
CA ASN A 403 3.47 -9.60 -5.02
C ASN A 403 4.88 -9.58 -5.64
N PRO A 404 5.34 -8.54 -6.38
CA PRO A 404 6.69 -8.55 -6.96
C PRO A 404 7.80 -8.75 -5.92
N GLY A 405 7.69 -8.09 -4.75
CA GLY A 405 8.63 -8.26 -3.65
C GLY A 405 8.64 -9.68 -3.10
N HIS A 406 7.46 -10.27 -2.87
CA HIS A 406 7.36 -11.67 -2.42
C HIS A 406 7.89 -12.66 -3.45
N LEU A 407 7.60 -12.47 -4.73
CA LEU A 407 8.11 -13.34 -5.78
C LEU A 407 9.64 -13.27 -5.90
N MET A 408 10.24 -12.08 -5.80
CA MET A 408 11.70 -11.93 -5.75
C MET A 408 12.29 -12.57 -4.49
N ASN A 409 11.61 -12.48 -3.33
CA ASN A 409 12.03 -13.15 -2.11
C ASN A 409 12.01 -14.69 -2.24
N ILE A 410 11.00 -15.24 -2.87
CA ILE A 410 10.91 -16.69 -3.16
C ILE A 410 12.05 -17.10 -4.10
N ALA A 411 12.28 -16.35 -5.18
CA ALA A 411 13.36 -16.60 -6.12
C ALA A 411 14.75 -16.55 -5.47
N TRP A 412 14.96 -15.56 -4.58
CA TRP A 412 16.20 -15.43 -3.79
C TRP A 412 16.42 -16.62 -2.84
N LYS A 413 15.39 -17.02 -2.08
CA LYS A 413 15.47 -18.17 -1.17
C LYS A 413 15.79 -19.47 -1.89
N LEU A 414 15.26 -19.66 -3.09
CA LEU A 414 15.44 -20.87 -3.89
C LEU A 414 16.66 -20.82 -4.81
N GLY A 415 17.29 -19.65 -4.96
CA GLY A 415 18.46 -19.45 -5.82
C GLY A 415 18.18 -19.67 -7.32
N ARG A 416 16.94 -19.51 -7.75
CA ARG A 416 16.54 -19.71 -9.15
C ARG A 416 15.41 -18.77 -9.60
N LYS A 417 15.31 -18.58 -10.93
CA LYS A 417 14.16 -17.89 -11.54
C LYS A 417 12.89 -18.71 -11.31
N ILE A 418 11.82 -18.01 -10.96
CA ILE A 418 10.47 -18.58 -10.83
C ILE A 418 9.55 -17.98 -11.89
N HIS A 419 8.52 -18.73 -12.30
CA HIS A 419 7.48 -18.29 -13.23
C HIS A 419 6.17 -18.09 -12.50
N TRP A 420 5.47 -17.01 -12.82
CA TRP A 420 4.22 -16.59 -12.18
C TRP A 420 3.13 -16.33 -13.22
N ASN A 421 1.93 -16.73 -12.92
CA ASN A 421 0.75 -16.37 -13.68
C ASN A 421 -0.01 -15.26 -12.94
N PRO A 422 0.05 -14.00 -13.39
CA PRO A 422 -0.59 -12.87 -12.69
C PRO A 422 -2.12 -12.87 -12.79
N GLU A 423 -2.73 -13.62 -13.71
CA GLU A 423 -4.18 -13.74 -13.84
C GLU A 423 -4.76 -14.77 -12.87
N LYS A 424 -4.04 -15.87 -12.64
CA LYS A 424 -4.45 -16.94 -11.74
C LYS A 424 -3.83 -16.81 -10.34
N GLU A 425 -2.83 -15.95 -10.21
CA GLU A 425 -2.03 -15.76 -9.00
C GLU A 425 -1.42 -17.07 -8.47
N GLU A 426 -0.73 -17.78 -9.36
CA GLU A 426 -0.09 -19.07 -9.08
C GLU A 426 1.34 -19.15 -9.64
N ILE A 427 2.20 -19.91 -8.97
CA ILE A 427 3.53 -20.28 -9.50
C ILE A 427 3.33 -21.35 -10.58
N VAL A 428 4.05 -21.18 -11.70
CA VAL A 428 3.96 -22.09 -12.86
C VAL A 428 5.09 -23.10 -12.81
N GLY A 429 4.74 -24.40 -12.71
CA GLY A 429 5.70 -25.49 -12.90
C GLY A 429 6.72 -25.70 -11.77
N ASP A 430 6.53 -25.12 -10.59
CA ASP A 430 7.46 -25.22 -9.46
C ASP A 430 6.70 -25.37 -8.13
N SER A 431 6.52 -26.60 -7.66
CA SER A 431 5.79 -26.90 -6.43
C SER A 431 6.50 -26.42 -5.15
N GLU A 432 7.83 -26.39 -5.15
CA GLU A 432 8.60 -25.89 -4.00
C GLU A 432 8.41 -24.37 -3.85
N ALA A 433 8.45 -23.64 -4.94
CA ALA A 433 8.16 -22.20 -4.94
C ALA A 433 6.68 -21.94 -4.57
N ALA A 434 5.75 -22.75 -5.06
CA ALA A 434 4.32 -22.63 -4.75
C ALA A 434 4.03 -22.84 -3.25
N ALA A 435 4.75 -23.69 -2.56
CA ALA A 435 4.63 -23.88 -1.12
C ALA A 435 5.01 -22.64 -0.31
N LEU A 436 5.82 -21.73 -0.86
CA LEU A 436 6.23 -20.47 -0.22
C LEU A 436 5.21 -19.32 -0.41
N LEU A 437 4.12 -19.53 -1.15
CA LEU A 437 3.05 -18.55 -1.28
C LEU A 437 2.26 -18.35 0.01
N THR A 438 2.41 -19.23 0.97
CA THR A 438 1.69 -19.22 2.25
C THR A 438 2.65 -19.40 3.42
N LYS A 439 2.20 -19.02 4.62
CA LYS A 439 2.88 -19.27 5.89
C LYS A 439 1.92 -19.93 6.87
N PRO A 440 2.39 -20.88 7.70
CA PRO A 440 1.56 -21.47 8.74
C PRO A 440 1.26 -20.45 9.84
N TYR A 441 0.01 -20.41 10.30
CA TYR A 441 -0.40 -19.59 11.43
C TYR A 441 -0.31 -20.36 12.73
N ARG A 442 0.23 -19.70 13.76
CA ARG A 442 0.21 -20.21 15.13
C ARG A 442 -1.21 -20.20 15.71
N ALA A 443 -1.66 -21.32 16.28
CA ALA A 443 -2.94 -21.37 16.98
C ALA A 443 -2.99 -20.30 18.12
N PRO A 444 -4.14 -19.69 18.40
CA PRO A 444 -5.47 -19.98 17.83
C PRO A 444 -5.77 -19.23 16.52
N TRP A 445 -4.80 -18.50 15.95
CA TRP A 445 -4.97 -17.67 14.77
C TRP A 445 -5.16 -18.51 13.50
N LYS A 446 -6.05 -18.04 12.63
CA LYS A 446 -6.35 -18.71 11.36
C LYS A 446 -6.62 -17.67 10.28
N LEU A 447 -6.18 -17.96 9.07
CA LEU A 447 -6.47 -17.16 7.87
C LEU A 447 -7.79 -17.66 7.26
N GLU A 448 -8.92 -17.26 7.85
CA GLU A 448 -10.27 -17.67 7.42
C GLU A 448 -11.10 -16.46 6.98
N VAL A 449 -11.81 -16.59 5.83
CA VAL A 449 -12.65 -15.54 5.23
C VAL A 449 -14.12 -15.89 5.25
#